data_7ca4ccacec788f6772dadd56c0e6d3dc
#
_entry.id   7ca4ccacec788f6772dadd56c0e6d3dc
#
_cell.length_a   1.000
_cell.length_b   1.000
_cell.length_c   1.000
_cell.angle_alpha   90.00
_cell.angle_beta   90.00
_cell.angle_gamma   90.00
#
_symmetry.space_group_name_H-M   'P 1'
#
loop_
_entity.id
_entity.type
_entity.pdbx_description
1 polymer ?
#
loop_
_entity_poly.entity_id
_entity_poly.type
_entity_poly.pdbx_seq_one_letter_code
_entity_poly.pdbx_strand_id
1 'polypeptide(L)'
;MFRNRWLILIGVIVVLGLLVWGWRRDSGTAGSVDLVPLLPQAEKRSGPVPPDEAIKVMTVTINGEAKACIREQANGRITFRLTPPPDSWFSASIALDPSVWDKEGDGVLFRLGVDDGKGVYEELLNQHVNTAANKSDQRWIPVALDLSAYAGREVKLILSTNASMPGKGNDLRNDLALWGAPSLVVGR
;
A
#
# COMPACT_ATOMS: atom_id res chain seq x y z
N MET A 1 -18.07 14.06 -62.24
CA MET A 1 -17.32 14.88 -61.26
C MET A 1 -17.86 14.67 -59.83
N PHE A 2 -18.18 13.39 -59.41
CA PHE A 2 -18.83 13.10 -58.13
C PHE A 2 -18.14 11.99 -57.30
N ARG A 3 -16.91 11.55 -57.70
CA ARG A 3 -16.28 10.37 -57.10
C ARG A 3 -15.37 10.66 -55.89
N ASN A 4 -15.01 11.94 -55.60
CA ASN A 4 -14.08 12.30 -54.54
C ASN A 4 -14.73 12.79 -53.24
N ARG A 5 -16.03 13.05 -53.21
CA ARG A 5 -16.72 13.56 -52.00
C ARG A 5 -16.93 12.47 -50.94
N TRP A 6 -17.07 11.22 -51.34
CA TRP A 6 -17.25 10.10 -50.43
C TRP A 6 -15.97 9.71 -49.68
N LEU A 7 -14.80 9.82 -50.31
CA LEU A 7 -13.51 9.54 -49.66
C LEU A 7 -13.17 10.55 -48.58
N ILE A 8 -13.57 11.81 -48.73
CA ILE A 8 -13.37 12.87 -47.74
C ILE A 8 -14.27 12.63 -46.52
N LEU A 9 -15.51 12.20 -46.71
CA LEU A 9 -16.44 11.88 -45.62
C LEU A 9 -15.97 10.68 -44.77
N ILE A 10 -15.46 9.64 -45.42
CA ILE A 10 -14.92 8.46 -44.70
C ILE A 10 -13.65 8.85 -43.90
N GLY A 11 -12.78 9.67 -44.48
CA GLY A 11 -11.58 10.17 -43.79
C GLY A 11 -11.91 10.99 -42.53
N VAL A 12 -12.91 11.85 -42.59
CA VAL A 12 -13.35 12.69 -41.44
C VAL A 12 -13.98 11.84 -40.34
N ILE A 13 -14.76 10.80 -40.68
CA ILE A 13 -15.38 9.90 -39.69
C ILE A 13 -14.30 9.05 -38.99
N VAL A 14 -13.26 8.60 -39.69
CA VAL A 14 -12.15 7.83 -39.09
C VAL A 14 -11.32 8.72 -38.17
N VAL A 15 -11.03 9.98 -38.55
CA VAL A 15 -10.26 10.91 -37.70
C VAL A 15 -11.07 11.31 -36.46
N LEU A 16 -12.37 11.58 -36.58
CA LEU A 16 -13.25 11.83 -35.44
C LEU A 16 -13.38 10.61 -34.52
N GLY A 17 -13.47 9.40 -35.09
CA GLY A 17 -13.50 8.16 -34.34
C GLY A 17 -12.23 7.94 -33.52
N LEU A 18 -11.06 8.24 -34.09
CA LEU A 18 -9.77 8.12 -33.40
C LEU A 18 -9.59 9.19 -32.31
N LEU A 19 -10.07 10.41 -32.54
CA LEU A 19 -10.04 11.47 -31.52
C LEU A 19 -10.99 11.16 -30.34
N VAL A 20 -12.18 10.63 -30.61
CA VAL A 20 -13.11 10.21 -29.54
C VAL A 20 -12.57 8.98 -28.81
N TRP A 21 -11.85 8.07 -29.50
CA TRP A 21 -11.24 6.90 -28.88
C TRP A 21 -10.01 7.27 -28.06
N GLY A 22 -9.21 8.25 -28.49
CA GLY A 22 -8.12 8.84 -27.70
C GLY A 22 -8.64 9.52 -26.43
N TRP A 23 -9.72 10.30 -26.53
CA TRP A 23 -10.32 10.97 -25.36
C TRP A 23 -10.98 9.99 -24.37
N ARG A 24 -11.47 8.83 -24.80
CA ARG A 24 -11.99 7.80 -23.91
C ARG A 24 -10.91 7.01 -23.18
N ARG A 25 -9.67 7.06 -23.64
CA ARG A 25 -8.54 6.42 -22.91
C ARG A 25 -7.98 7.27 -21.78
N ASP A 26 -8.26 8.57 -21.76
CA ASP A 26 -7.85 9.49 -20.69
C ASP A 26 -8.94 9.75 -19.64
N SER A 27 -9.92 8.89 -19.51
CA SER A 27 -10.67 8.74 -18.26
C SER A 27 -9.74 8.03 -17.28
N GLY A 28 -8.58 8.64 -17.03
CA GLY A 28 -7.60 8.19 -16.09
C GLY A 28 -8.28 7.98 -14.76
N THR A 29 -8.26 6.77 -14.30
CA THR A 29 -8.31 6.42 -12.89
C THR A 29 -7.51 7.50 -12.17
N ALA A 30 -8.13 8.32 -11.35
CA ALA A 30 -7.45 9.27 -10.48
C ALA A 30 -6.24 8.53 -9.90
N GLY A 31 -5.04 9.05 -10.13
CA GLY A 31 -3.81 8.29 -10.10
C GLY A 31 -3.58 7.62 -8.75
N SER A 32 -3.71 6.31 -8.72
CA SER A 32 -3.20 5.54 -7.58
C SER A 32 -1.78 5.08 -7.88
N VAL A 33 -0.90 5.18 -6.91
CA VAL A 33 0.47 4.65 -6.97
C VAL A 33 0.53 3.42 -6.08
N ASP A 34 0.65 2.24 -6.70
CA ASP A 34 0.87 0.99 -5.98
C ASP A 34 2.29 0.97 -5.39
N LEU A 35 2.42 0.69 -4.09
CA LEU A 35 3.72 0.64 -3.41
C LEU A 35 4.39 -0.73 -3.51
N VAL A 36 3.66 -1.80 -3.85
CA VAL A 36 4.25 -3.14 -3.99
C VAL A 36 5.37 -3.18 -5.04
N PRO A 37 5.18 -2.64 -6.27
CA PRO A 37 6.25 -2.57 -7.27
C PRO A 37 7.43 -1.66 -6.87
N LEU A 38 7.24 -0.74 -5.94
CA LEU A 38 8.27 0.18 -5.46
C LEU A 38 9.14 -0.42 -4.34
N LEU A 39 8.77 -1.58 -3.78
CA LEU A 39 9.51 -2.22 -2.69
C LEU A 39 11.00 -2.46 -2.98
N PRO A 40 11.45 -2.81 -4.21
CA PRO A 40 12.88 -2.95 -4.51
C PRO A 40 13.69 -1.66 -4.32
N GLN A 41 13.05 -0.49 -4.43
CA GLN A 41 13.67 0.84 -4.29
C GLN A 41 13.55 1.39 -2.86
N ALA A 42 12.75 0.76 -2.01
CA ALA A 42 12.54 1.16 -0.62
C ALA A 42 13.76 0.78 0.26
N GLU A 43 14.04 1.62 1.25
CA GLU A 43 14.96 1.23 2.32
C GLU A 43 14.27 0.22 3.22
N LYS A 44 14.91 -0.92 3.44
CA LYS A 44 14.38 -2.01 4.25
C LYS A 44 15.28 -2.25 5.46
N ARG A 45 14.69 -2.42 6.62
CA ARG A 45 15.34 -2.86 7.86
C ARG A 45 14.51 -3.95 8.50
N SER A 46 15.15 -4.85 9.21
CA SER A 46 14.49 -5.93 9.95
C SER A 46 15.27 -6.22 11.23
N GLY A 47 14.66 -7.01 12.11
CA GLY A 47 15.30 -7.50 13.31
C GLY A 47 16.42 -8.52 13.04
N PRO A 48 16.36 -9.73 13.64
CA PRO A 48 17.44 -10.71 13.52
C PRO A 48 17.53 -11.38 12.14
N VAL A 49 16.46 -11.33 11.33
CA VAL A 49 16.40 -11.93 9.99
C VAL A 49 16.82 -10.90 8.95
N PRO A 50 17.63 -11.25 7.93
CA PRO A 50 17.98 -10.32 6.86
C PRO A 50 16.76 -9.72 6.18
N PRO A 51 16.81 -8.42 5.78
CA PRO A 51 15.64 -7.74 5.22
C PRO A 51 15.00 -8.43 4.01
N ASP A 52 15.80 -9.02 3.12
CA ASP A 52 15.27 -9.71 1.92
C ASP A 52 14.63 -11.07 2.24
N GLU A 53 14.84 -11.60 3.43
CA GLU A 53 14.15 -12.78 3.95
C GLU A 53 12.92 -12.41 4.78
N ALA A 54 13.01 -11.34 5.55
CA ALA A 54 11.96 -10.85 6.44
C ALA A 54 10.83 -10.12 5.67
N ILE A 55 11.17 -9.45 4.57
CA ILE A 55 10.24 -8.60 3.81
C ILE A 55 10.09 -9.15 2.39
N LYS A 56 8.89 -9.63 2.04
CA LYS A 56 8.61 -10.31 0.76
C LYS A 56 7.29 -9.84 0.15
N VAL A 57 7.26 -9.81 -1.18
CA VAL A 57 6.00 -9.62 -1.93
C VAL A 57 5.34 -10.99 -2.12
N MET A 58 4.03 -11.04 -1.89
CA MET A 58 3.22 -12.23 -2.12
C MET A 58 1.74 -11.87 -2.34
N THR A 59 0.95 -12.82 -2.81
CA THR A 59 -0.51 -12.69 -2.84
C THR A 59 -1.09 -13.56 -1.74
N VAL A 60 -1.95 -12.96 -0.91
CA VAL A 60 -2.64 -13.68 0.18
C VAL A 60 -4.15 -13.50 0.02
N THR A 61 -4.87 -14.61 0.21
CA THR A 61 -6.34 -14.61 0.20
C THR A 61 -6.85 -14.74 1.62
N ILE A 62 -7.65 -13.78 2.06
CA ILE A 62 -8.32 -13.79 3.37
C ILE A 62 -9.82 -13.63 3.15
N ASN A 63 -10.62 -14.57 3.64
CA ASN A 63 -12.07 -14.57 3.53
C ASN A 63 -12.57 -14.41 2.07
N GLY A 64 -11.87 -15.00 1.10
CA GLY A 64 -12.20 -14.94 -0.32
C GLY A 64 -11.67 -13.71 -1.06
N GLU A 65 -11.07 -12.75 -0.36
CA GLU A 65 -10.47 -11.56 -0.97
C GLU A 65 -8.95 -11.72 -1.11
N ALA A 66 -8.46 -11.79 -2.35
CA ALA A 66 -7.03 -11.87 -2.66
C ALA A 66 -6.42 -10.47 -2.80
N LYS A 67 -5.28 -10.24 -2.14
CA LYS A 67 -4.50 -8.99 -2.28
C LYS A 67 -3.03 -9.29 -2.56
N ALA A 68 -2.42 -8.54 -3.49
CA ALA A 68 -0.97 -8.40 -3.53
C ALA A 68 -0.54 -7.67 -2.25
N CYS A 69 0.43 -8.20 -1.54
CA CYS A 69 0.83 -7.63 -0.26
C CYS A 69 2.35 -7.69 -0.05
N ILE A 70 2.81 -6.83 0.84
CA ILE A 70 4.14 -6.91 1.41
C ILE A 70 3.99 -7.62 2.75
N ARG A 71 4.56 -8.83 2.85
CA ARG A 71 4.73 -9.52 4.12
C ARG A 71 5.95 -8.97 4.83
N GLU A 72 5.81 -8.64 6.08
CA GLU A 72 6.87 -8.10 6.92
C GLU A 72 6.91 -8.91 8.22
N GLN A 73 8.05 -9.52 8.53
CA GLN A 73 8.27 -10.11 9.83
C GLN A 73 8.62 -9.01 10.84
N ALA A 74 7.97 -8.99 12.00
CA ALA A 74 8.31 -8.03 13.04
C ALA A 74 9.74 -8.35 13.61
N ASN A 75 10.51 -7.38 13.97
CA ASN A 75 10.47 -5.93 13.96
C ASN A 75 11.00 -5.37 12.62
N GLY A 76 10.14 -5.21 11.65
CA GLY A 76 10.50 -4.72 10.33
C GLY A 76 10.23 -3.23 10.16
N ARG A 77 10.87 -2.66 9.13
CA ARG A 77 10.64 -1.29 8.68
C ARG A 77 10.90 -1.16 7.19
N ILE A 78 9.96 -0.56 6.48
CA ILE A 78 10.04 -0.24 5.06
C ILE A 78 9.87 1.27 4.92
N THR A 79 10.80 1.92 4.25
CA THR A 79 10.77 3.38 4.05
C THR A 79 10.73 3.69 2.57
N PHE A 80 9.63 4.28 2.13
CA PHE A 80 9.45 4.79 0.78
C PHE A 80 9.75 6.29 0.76
N ARG A 81 10.59 6.75 -0.18
CA ARG A 81 10.76 8.17 -0.50
C ARG A 81 9.79 8.52 -1.60
N LEU A 82 8.91 9.46 -1.36
CA LEU A 82 7.86 9.83 -2.30
C LEU A 82 7.40 11.27 -2.10
N THR A 83 6.73 11.81 -3.11
CA THR A 83 6.12 13.13 -3.05
C THR A 83 4.60 12.93 -3.20
N PRO A 84 3.82 13.01 -2.10
CA PRO A 84 2.37 12.84 -2.17
C PRO A 84 1.76 13.89 -3.09
N PRO A 85 0.86 13.50 -4.04
CA PRO A 85 0.06 14.45 -4.78
C PRO A 85 -0.91 15.23 -3.87
N PRO A 86 -1.45 16.37 -4.33
CA PRO A 86 -2.58 17.01 -3.65
C PRO A 86 -3.73 16.02 -3.45
N ASP A 87 -4.46 16.17 -2.35
CA ASP A 87 -5.63 15.36 -1.98
C ASP A 87 -5.35 13.84 -1.97
N SER A 88 -4.12 13.44 -1.63
CA SER A 88 -3.74 12.03 -1.59
C SER A 88 -3.95 11.40 -0.22
N TRP A 89 -4.28 10.10 -0.27
CA TRP A 89 -4.47 9.23 0.88
C TRP A 89 -3.55 8.02 0.76
N PHE A 90 -2.98 7.58 1.88
CA PHE A 90 -2.47 6.23 1.96
C PHE A 90 -3.64 5.28 2.17
N SER A 91 -3.73 4.24 1.34
CA SER A 91 -4.73 3.20 1.42
C SER A 91 -4.04 1.84 1.48
N ALA A 92 -4.45 1.00 2.43
CA ALA A 92 -3.98 -0.37 2.56
C ALA A 92 -5.00 -1.22 3.30
N SER A 93 -4.71 -2.50 3.43
CA SER A 93 -5.33 -3.38 4.43
C SER A 93 -4.24 -4.03 5.25
N ILE A 94 -4.40 -4.10 6.57
CA ILE A 94 -3.46 -4.82 7.44
C ILE A 94 -4.07 -6.13 7.91
N ALA A 95 -3.24 -7.15 8.09
CA ALA A 95 -3.63 -8.45 8.65
C ALA A 95 -2.41 -9.19 9.17
N LEU A 96 -2.61 -10.23 9.96
CA LEU A 96 -1.62 -11.29 10.14
C LEU A 96 -1.83 -12.37 9.09
N ASP A 97 -0.73 -13.02 8.67
CA ASP A 97 -0.78 -14.15 7.74
C ASP A 97 -1.70 -15.26 8.29
N PRO A 98 -2.66 -15.80 7.50
CA PRO A 98 -3.56 -16.85 7.96
C PRO A 98 -2.86 -18.09 8.55
N SER A 99 -1.62 -18.36 8.14
CA SER A 99 -0.85 -19.48 8.64
C SER A 99 -0.47 -19.39 10.14
N VAL A 100 -0.67 -18.20 10.74
CA VAL A 100 -0.35 -17.96 12.18
C VAL A 100 -1.57 -17.66 13.04
N TRP A 101 -2.78 -17.65 12.50
CA TRP A 101 -3.98 -17.19 13.22
C TRP A 101 -4.32 -17.99 14.47
N ASP A 102 -4.08 -19.30 14.43
CA ASP A 102 -4.37 -20.21 15.56
C ASP A 102 -3.11 -20.56 16.36
N LYS A 103 -2.02 -19.83 16.14
CA LYS A 103 -0.76 -20.04 16.86
C LYS A 103 -0.63 -19.07 18.02
N GLU A 104 0.07 -19.52 19.07
CA GLU A 104 0.40 -18.67 20.20
C GLU A 104 1.26 -17.48 19.76
N GLY A 105 0.95 -16.29 20.30
CA GLY A 105 1.67 -15.04 20.06
C GLY A 105 0.96 -13.88 20.73
N ASP A 106 1.66 -12.80 20.91
CA ASP A 106 1.11 -11.56 21.48
C ASP A 106 0.62 -10.56 20.41
N GLY A 107 0.74 -10.94 19.11
CA GLY A 107 0.30 -10.15 17.97
C GLY A 107 1.31 -9.10 17.55
N VAL A 108 0.96 -8.32 16.55
CA VAL A 108 1.83 -7.32 15.89
C VAL A 108 1.26 -5.93 16.02
N LEU A 109 2.11 -4.98 16.36
CA LEU A 109 1.81 -3.55 16.31
C LEU A 109 2.19 -3.00 14.94
N PHE A 110 1.18 -2.65 14.14
CA PHE A 110 1.35 -1.94 12.86
C PHE A 110 1.47 -0.45 13.12
N ARG A 111 2.49 0.16 12.52
CA ARG A 111 2.72 1.59 12.61
C ARG A 111 3.01 2.17 11.24
N LEU A 112 2.44 3.31 10.96
CA LEU A 112 2.77 4.11 9.79
C LEU A 112 3.07 5.53 10.23
N GLY A 113 4.14 6.09 9.74
CA GLY A 113 4.50 7.48 10.00
C GLY A 113 5.14 8.15 8.80
N VAL A 114 5.18 9.48 8.87
CA VAL A 114 5.82 10.34 7.88
C VAL A 114 6.95 11.11 8.53
N ASP A 115 8.14 11.07 7.89
CA ASP A 115 9.30 11.92 8.21
C ASP A 115 9.48 12.92 7.06
N ASP A 116 9.36 14.20 7.37
CA ASP A 116 9.47 15.31 6.40
C ASP A 116 10.92 15.68 6.03
N GLY A 117 11.88 14.93 6.57
CA GLY A 117 13.32 15.18 6.33
C GLY A 117 13.89 16.39 7.07
N LYS A 118 13.07 17.11 7.84
CA LYS A 118 13.48 18.29 8.64
C LYS A 118 13.51 18.01 10.14
N GLY A 119 13.43 16.72 10.51
CA GLY A 119 13.42 16.25 11.89
C GLY A 119 12.05 16.15 12.53
N VAL A 120 10.98 16.30 11.76
CA VAL A 120 9.61 16.07 12.21
C VAL A 120 9.18 14.68 11.75
N TYR A 121 8.89 13.82 12.72
CA TYR A 121 8.26 12.52 12.50
C TYR A 121 6.85 12.57 13.08
N GLU A 122 5.86 12.25 12.27
CA GLU A 122 4.45 12.15 12.66
C GLU A 122 3.97 10.71 12.51
N GLU A 123 3.43 10.14 13.57
CA GLU A 123 2.81 8.81 13.55
C GLU A 123 1.32 8.95 13.19
N LEU A 124 0.92 8.34 12.06
CA LEU A 124 -0.43 8.40 11.53
C LEU A 124 -1.24 7.13 11.83
N LEU A 125 -0.57 5.99 12.04
CA LEU A 125 -1.17 4.72 12.41
C LEU A 125 -0.40 4.11 13.57
N ASN A 126 -1.14 3.61 14.55
CA ASN A 126 -0.64 2.78 15.64
C ASN A 126 -1.73 1.78 16.01
N GLN A 127 -1.69 0.58 15.42
CA GLN A 127 -2.74 -0.41 15.56
C GLN A 127 -2.18 -1.79 15.88
N HIS A 128 -2.61 -2.35 17.00
CA HIS A 128 -2.28 -3.71 17.39
C HIS A 128 -3.29 -4.70 16.78
N VAL A 129 -2.77 -5.79 16.20
CA VAL A 129 -3.54 -6.89 15.60
C VAL A 129 -3.11 -8.19 16.27
N ASN A 130 -4.04 -8.93 16.86
CA ASN A 130 -3.76 -10.20 17.53
C ASN A 130 -4.88 -11.21 17.24
N THR A 131 -4.67 -12.07 16.25
CA THR A 131 -5.64 -13.05 15.76
C THR A 131 -5.86 -14.23 16.69
N ALA A 132 -4.91 -14.52 17.59
CA ALA A 132 -5.05 -15.57 18.62
C ALA A 132 -5.98 -15.11 19.76
N ALA A 133 -5.79 -13.87 20.23
CA ALA A 133 -6.61 -13.31 21.30
C ALA A 133 -7.95 -12.78 20.81
N ASN A 134 -8.02 -12.27 19.57
CA ASN A 134 -9.22 -11.64 19.00
C ASN A 134 -9.54 -12.21 17.62
N LYS A 135 -10.55 -13.07 17.54
CA LYS A 135 -10.98 -13.67 16.27
C LYS A 135 -11.53 -12.66 15.27
N SER A 136 -11.99 -11.48 15.70
CA SER A 136 -12.41 -10.41 14.80
C SER A 136 -11.25 -9.80 13.99
N ASP A 137 -10.00 -10.04 14.42
CA ASP A 137 -8.81 -9.62 13.68
C ASP A 137 -8.42 -10.60 12.54
N GLN A 138 -9.10 -11.75 12.43
CA GLN A 138 -8.87 -12.74 11.37
C GLN A 138 -9.51 -12.28 10.04
N ARG A 139 -9.09 -11.10 9.55
CA ARG A 139 -9.59 -10.46 8.33
C ARG A 139 -8.63 -9.40 7.81
N TRP A 140 -8.90 -8.92 6.60
CA TRP A 140 -8.32 -7.66 6.15
C TRP A 140 -8.92 -6.49 6.95
N ILE A 141 -8.11 -5.72 7.63
CA ILE A 141 -8.49 -4.52 8.38
C ILE A 141 -8.13 -3.32 7.51
N PRO A 142 -9.11 -2.53 7.01
CA PRO A 142 -8.83 -1.41 6.13
C PRO A 142 -8.12 -0.27 6.87
N VAL A 143 -7.18 0.36 6.18
CA VAL A 143 -6.45 1.56 6.63
C VAL A 143 -6.58 2.63 5.55
N ALA A 144 -6.98 3.83 5.94
CA ALA A 144 -7.02 5.01 5.09
C ALA A 144 -6.53 6.22 5.90
N LEU A 145 -5.46 6.87 5.44
CA LEU A 145 -4.79 7.96 6.15
C LEU A 145 -4.58 9.14 5.20
N ASP A 146 -5.00 10.32 5.61
CA ASP A 146 -4.86 11.55 4.85
C ASP A 146 -3.39 11.99 4.80
N LEU A 147 -2.86 12.19 3.59
CA LEU A 147 -1.51 12.69 3.34
C LEU A 147 -1.50 14.09 2.71
N SER A 148 -2.63 14.76 2.63
CA SER A 148 -2.78 16.09 2.00
C SER A 148 -1.85 17.14 2.62
N ALA A 149 -1.59 17.03 3.93
CA ALA A 149 -0.66 17.92 4.63
C ALA A 149 0.78 17.85 4.11
N TYR A 150 1.15 16.77 3.39
CA TYR A 150 2.48 16.53 2.84
C TYR A 150 2.56 16.75 1.32
N ALA A 151 1.47 17.17 0.69
CA ALA A 151 1.37 17.34 -0.75
C ALA A 151 2.51 18.18 -1.34
N GLY A 152 3.08 17.71 -2.46
CA GLY A 152 4.15 18.41 -3.20
C GLY A 152 5.50 18.45 -2.50
N ARG A 153 5.68 17.83 -1.34
CA ARG A 153 6.96 17.74 -0.60
C ARG A 153 7.50 16.32 -0.65
N GLU A 154 8.80 16.18 -0.84
CA GLU A 154 9.44 14.88 -0.65
C GLU A 154 9.41 14.50 0.84
N VAL A 155 8.87 13.31 1.12
CA VAL A 155 8.80 12.75 2.46
C VAL A 155 9.24 11.29 2.47
N LYS A 156 9.51 10.77 3.66
CA LYS A 156 9.67 9.34 3.90
C LYS A 156 8.38 8.80 4.50
N LEU A 157 7.68 7.97 3.76
CA LEU A 157 6.57 7.18 4.27
C LEU A 157 7.14 5.89 4.87
N ILE A 158 6.91 5.68 6.16
CA ILE A 158 7.54 4.62 6.95
C ILE A 158 6.45 3.66 7.41
N LEU A 159 6.45 2.44 6.84
CA LEU A 159 5.68 1.31 7.33
C LEU A 159 6.56 0.50 8.28
N SER A 160 6.07 0.19 9.45
CA SER A 160 6.82 -0.64 10.40
C SER A 160 5.91 -1.55 11.22
N THR A 161 6.47 -2.66 11.62
CA THR A 161 5.83 -3.66 12.47
C THR A 161 6.70 -3.95 13.70
N ASN A 162 6.07 -4.01 14.85
CA ASN A 162 6.74 -4.33 16.11
C ASN A 162 6.10 -5.57 16.73
N ALA A 163 6.96 -6.47 17.23
CA ALA A 163 6.56 -7.71 17.88
C ALA A 163 6.00 -7.53 19.28
N SER A 164 6.00 -6.33 19.83
CA SER A 164 5.54 -6.07 21.17
C SER A 164 4.86 -4.73 21.31
N MET A 165 3.87 -4.68 22.18
CA MET A 165 3.36 -3.42 22.71
C MET A 165 4.34 -2.81 23.70
N PRO A 166 4.39 -1.47 23.85
CA PRO A 166 5.19 -0.82 24.87
C PRO A 166 4.94 -1.43 26.25
N GLY A 167 6.02 -1.86 26.93
CA GLY A 167 5.95 -2.44 28.27
C GLY A 167 5.68 -3.96 28.32
N LYS A 168 5.52 -4.64 27.17
CA LYS A 168 5.47 -6.11 27.07
C LYS A 168 6.75 -6.66 26.47
N GLY A 169 7.02 -7.94 26.68
CA GLY A 169 8.20 -8.60 26.13
C GLY A 169 8.25 -8.59 24.61
N ASN A 170 9.43 -8.86 24.05
CA ASN A 170 9.63 -8.92 22.59
C ASN A 170 9.43 -10.39 22.15
N ASP A 171 8.17 -10.80 21.93
CA ASP A 171 7.83 -12.11 21.38
C ASP A 171 7.75 -12.05 19.86
N LEU A 172 8.77 -12.57 19.18
CA LEU A 172 8.84 -12.60 17.70
C LEU A 172 8.12 -13.81 17.09
N ARG A 173 7.50 -14.67 17.92
CA ARG A 173 6.86 -15.88 17.41
C ARG A 173 5.58 -15.55 16.66
N ASN A 174 5.48 -16.10 15.44
CA ASN A 174 4.28 -15.99 14.59
C ASN A 174 3.88 -14.56 14.17
N ASP A 175 4.83 -13.62 14.19
CA ASP A 175 4.62 -12.23 13.85
C ASP A 175 4.81 -11.98 12.35
N LEU A 176 3.94 -12.57 11.56
CA LEU A 176 3.93 -12.42 10.11
C LEU A 176 2.87 -11.38 9.70
N ALA A 177 3.28 -10.13 9.64
CA ALA A 177 2.43 -9.00 9.28
C ALA A 177 2.25 -8.87 7.76
N LEU A 178 1.08 -8.43 7.33
CA LEU A 178 0.73 -8.21 5.94
C LEU A 178 0.25 -6.77 5.73
N TRP A 179 0.88 -6.06 4.81
CA TRP A 179 0.39 -4.81 4.22
C TRP A 179 -0.24 -5.14 2.86
N GLY A 180 -1.57 -5.31 2.82
CA GLY A 180 -2.32 -5.68 1.62
C GLY A 180 -2.66 -4.49 0.75
N ALA A 181 -2.31 -4.55 -0.53
CA ALA A 181 -2.54 -3.53 -1.55
C ALA A 181 -2.16 -2.10 -1.10
N PRO A 182 -0.95 -1.89 -0.50
CA PRO A 182 -0.55 -0.57 -0.04
C PRO A 182 -0.38 0.37 -1.24
N SER A 183 -1.05 1.52 -1.20
CA SER A 183 -1.08 2.47 -2.32
C SER A 183 -1.27 3.92 -1.85
N LEU A 184 -0.83 4.87 -2.67
CA LEU A 184 -1.30 6.25 -2.61
C LEU A 184 -2.49 6.41 -3.56
N VAL A 185 -3.59 6.94 -3.07
CA VAL A 185 -4.81 7.20 -3.83
C VAL A 185 -5.05 8.69 -3.81
N VAL A 186 -5.36 9.28 -4.97
CA VAL A 186 -5.77 10.69 -5.05
C VAL A 186 -7.27 10.76 -4.82
N GLY A 187 -7.71 11.56 -3.84
CA GLY A 187 -9.12 11.88 -3.63
C GLY A 187 -9.72 12.59 -4.84
N ARG A 188 -11.01 12.43 -5.03
CA ARG A 188 -11.77 13.18 -6.05
C ARG A 188 -12.39 14.40 -5.41
#